data_afc39c7b20519f73e70f0843c5fd9159
#
_entry.id   afc39c7b20519f73e70f0843c5fd9159
#
_cell.length_a   1.000
_cell.length_b   1.000
_cell.length_c   1.000
_cell.angle_alpha   90.00
_cell.angle_beta   90.00
_cell.angle_gamma   90.00
#
_symmetry.space_group_name_H-M   'P 1'
#
loop_
_entity.id
_entity.type
_entity.pdbx_description
1 polymer ?
#
loop_
_entity_poly.entity_id
_entity_poly.type
_entity_poly.pdbx_seq_one_letter_code
_entity_poly.pdbx_strand_id
1 'polypeptide(L)'
;QAPISVNFGTEVGHGSIRVAAMGFENRKPTSGEMETMRALLREALEDGAFAMSSGLIYPPGCYADTEELADLCKELVPYGAFYATHMREEGEQVVEAVKEAIEICERSGAPLEISHHKVTKKSVWQVHCKTTIALIDQARRRGLDVKADQYPYCASSTTLDSNLPAWAFEGGMEALFDRIQDPESREKMRRESNAGHVGRWGDIYVGYAESEKNQWVVGKPMTEIARMMGCDPAEAVMNLVLEEKGRVDEVNFGMCEEDIEYIMKQPYVMTGSDGKAVPLAYAGRPHPRFFGTFPRVISHYCLERKLFPLETAIHKMTGLPASRLNLQDRGLLRECGAAERLSVYRMDI
;
A
#
# COMPACT_ATOMS: atom_id res chain seq x y z
N GLN A 1 4.89 3.25 -27.84
CA GLN A 1 5.43 3.31 -26.46
C GLN A 1 5.76 4.77 -26.15
N ALA A 2 5.23 5.32 -25.08
CA ALA A 2 5.64 6.65 -24.63
C ALA A 2 7.06 6.56 -24.02
N PRO A 3 7.98 7.49 -24.33
CA PRO A 3 9.29 7.52 -23.70
C PRO A 3 9.14 7.83 -22.21
N ILE A 4 9.76 7.02 -21.36
CA ILE A 4 9.83 7.25 -19.90
C ILE A 4 11.27 7.62 -19.54
N SER A 5 11.43 8.52 -18.56
CA SER A 5 12.74 9.03 -18.13
C SER A 5 13.37 8.21 -17.01
N VAL A 6 12.66 7.24 -16.46
CA VAL A 6 13.09 6.38 -15.35
C VAL A 6 12.97 4.92 -15.76
N ASN A 7 13.70 4.03 -15.07
CA ASN A 7 13.47 2.60 -15.20
C ASN A 7 12.09 2.27 -14.59
N PHE A 8 11.37 1.39 -15.27
CA PHE A 8 10.05 0.95 -14.84
C PHE A 8 10.04 -0.58 -14.75
N GLY A 9 9.56 -1.09 -13.64
CA GLY A 9 9.26 -2.50 -13.42
C GLY A 9 7.86 -2.62 -12.86
N THR A 10 7.19 -3.73 -13.08
CA THR A 10 5.82 -3.95 -12.64
C THR A 10 5.71 -5.18 -11.75
N GLU A 11 4.72 -5.15 -10.88
CA GLU A 11 4.17 -6.29 -10.18
C GLU A 11 2.78 -6.58 -10.74
N VAL A 12 2.39 -7.85 -10.82
CA VAL A 12 1.03 -8.21 -11.20
C VAL A 12 0.13 -8.25 -9.97
N GLY A 13 -0.96 -7.49 -10.01
CA GLY A 13 -1.89 -7.41 -8.87
C GLY A 13 -2.75 -8.67 -8.74
N HIS A 14 -2.73 -9.33 -7.58
CA HIS A 14 -3.64 -10.42 -7.24
C HIS A 14 -5.11 -10.05 -7.48
N GLY A 15 -5.54 -8.84 -7.07
CA GLY A 15 -6.90 -8.35 -7.32
C GLY A 15 -7.24 -8.30 -8.80
N SER A 16 -6.29 -7.90 -9.67
CA SER A 16 -6.49 -7.88 -11.13
C SER A 16 -6.63 -9.28 -11.71
N ILE A 17 -5.80 -10.22 -11.27
CA ILE A 17 -5.88 -11.64 -11.66
C ILE A 17 -7.23 -12.21 -11.23
N ARG A 18 -7.66 -11.93 -9.99
CA ARG A 18 -8.94 -12.39 -9.44
C ARG A 18 -10.12 -11.83 -10.23
N VAL A 19 -10.12 -10.53 -10.56
CA VAL A 19 -11.16 -9.92 -11.40
C VAL A 19 -11.23 -10.58 -12.77
N ALA A 20 -10.08 -10.85 -13.40
CA ALA A 20 -10.04 -11.49 -14.72
C ALA A 20 -10.57 -12.92 -14.70
N ALA A 21 -10.36 -13.67 -13.61
CA ALA A 21 -10.78 -15.05 -13.49
C ALA A 21 -12.23 -15.23 -13.01
N MET A 22 -12.71 -14.37 -12.08
CA MET A 22 -13.99 -14.57 -11.39
C MET A 22 -14.74 -13.29 -11.03
N GLY A 23 -14.29 -12.12 -11.50
CA GLY A 23 -14.93 -10.83 -11.17
C GLY A 23 -14.76 -10.42 -9.71
N PHE A 24 -15.70 -9.63 -9.20
CA PHE A 24 -15.74 -9.12 -7.83
C PHE A 24 -16.56 -10.03 -6.87
N GLU A 25 -16.57 -11.32 -7.15
CA GLU A 25 -17.33 -12.30 -6.36
C GLU A 25 -16.71 -12.49 -4.96
N ASN A 26 -17.55 -12.40 -3.91
CA ASN A 26 -17.14 -12.65 -2.53
C ASN A 26 -17.30 -14.16 -2.17
N ARG A 27 -16.48 -14.99 -2.78
CA ARG A 27 -16.40 -16.44 -2.54
C ARG A 27 -15.02 -16.97 -2.86
N LYS A 28 -14.75 -18.20 -2.45
CA LYS A 28 -13.55 -18.91 -2.90
C LYS A 28 -13.59 -19.21 -4.41
N PRO A 29 -12.43 -19.18 -5.09
CA PRO A 29 -12.35 -19.63 -6.47
C PRO A 29 -12.66 -21.11 -6.61
N THR A 30 -13.29 -21.48 -7.71
CA THR A 30 -13.33 -22.88 -8.15
C THR A 30 -11.96 -23.35 -8.61
N SER A 31 -11.76 -24.66 -8.76
CA SER A 31 -10.48 -25.21 -9.28
C SER A 31 -10.14 -24.67 -10.66
N GLY A 32 -11.14 -24.43 -11.53
CA GLY A 32 -10.93 -23.87 -12.85
C GLY A 32 -10.54 -22.39 -12.82
N GLU A 33 -11.17 -21.59 -11.96
CA GLU A 33 -10.82 -20.19 -11.75
C GLU A 33 -9.42 -20.06 -11.14
N MET A 34 -9.06 -20.93 -10.19
CA MET A 34 -7.71 -20.97 -9.61
C MET A 34 -6.64 -21.29 -10.66
N GLU A 35 -6.91 -22.26 -11.57
CA GLU A 35 -5.97 -22.54 -12.66
C GLU A 35 -5.88 -21.38 -13.66
N THR A 36 -6.97 -20.67 -13.91
CA THR A 36 -6.95 -19.43 -14.71
C THR A 36 -6.09 -18.36 -14.05
N MET A 37 -6.21 -18.16 -12.72
CA MET A 37 -5.38 -17.21 -11.98
C MET A 37 -3.90 -17.58 -12.03
N ARG A 38 -3.54 -18.87 -11.89
CA ARG A 38 -2.15 -19.35 -12.03
C ARG A 38 -1.61 -19.09 -13.43
N ALA A 39 -2.41 -19.38 -14.47
CA ALA A 39 -2.01 -19.13 -15.85
C ALA A 39 -1.72 -17.65 -16.13
N LEU A 40 -2.60 -16.76 -15.68
CA LEU A 40 -2.41 -15.31 -15.80
C LEU A 40 -1.18 -14.82 -15.03
N LEU A 41 -0.93 -15.36 -13.84
CA LEU A 41 0.26 -15.03 -13.07
C LEU A 41 1.54 -15.48 -13.79
N ARG A 42 1.59 -16.72 -14.30
CA ARG A 42 2.73 -17.24 -15.08
C ARG A 42 2.98 -16.38 -16.32
N GLU A 43 1.94 -16.07 -17.09
CA GLU A 43 2.05 -15.19 -18.27
C GLU A 43 2.67 -13.84 -17.90
N ALA A 44 2.19 -13.19 -16.85
CA ALA A 44 2.75 -11.91 -16.40
C ALA A 44 4.23 -12.01 -15.97
N LEU A 45 4.61 -13.11 -15.32
CA LEU A 45 6.01 -13.36 -14.92
C LEU A 45 6.92 -13.62 -16.13
N GLU A 46 6.42 -14.36 -17.13
CA GLU A 46 7.11 -14.59 -18.40
C GLU A 46 7.28 -13.29 -19.20
N ASP A 47 6.31 -12.38 -19.11
CA ASP A 47 6.37 -11.03 -19.69
C ASP A 47 7.28 -10.06 -18.93
N GLY A 48 7.85 -10.49 -17.78
CA GLY A 48 8.86 -9.76 -17.04
C GLY A 48 8.35 -9.01 -15.80
N ALA A 49 7.20 -9.38 -15.25
CA ALA A 49 6.79 -8.89 -13.93
C ALA A 49 7.75 -9.41 -12.85
N PHE A 50 8.10 -8.55 -11.88
CA PHE A 50 9.02 -8.90 -10.79
C PHE A 50 8.37 -9.65 -9.63
N ALA A 51 7.05 -9.51 -9.47
CA ALA A 51 6.36 -9.98 -8.30
C ALA A 51 4.85 -10.13 -8.56
N MET A 52 4.18 -10.84 -7.66
CA MET A 52 2.73 -10.67 -7.43
C MET A 52 2.51 -9.76 -6.25
N SER A 53 1.67 -8.73 -6.41
CA SER A 53 1.25 -7.87 -5.31
C SER A 53 -0.18 -8.13 -4.88
N SER A 54 -0.50 -7.86 -3.61
CA SER A 54 -1.87 -7.90 -3.11
C SER A 54 -2.23 -6.67 -2.30
N GLY A 55 -3.51 -6.26 -2.32
CA GLY A 55 -4.08 -5.24 -1.46
C GLY A 55 -5.25 -5.85 -0.69
N LEU A 56 -4.98 -6.43 0.47
CA LEU A 56 -5.93 -7.28 1.19
C LEU A 56 -6.95 -6.49 2.03
N ILE A 57 -6.88 -5.18 2.07
CA ILE A 57 -7.97 -4.34 2.60
C ILE A 57 -8.98 -3.96 1.50
N TYR A 58 -8.59 -4.09 0.23
CA TYR A 58 -9.41 -3.68 -0.91
C TYR A 58 -10.13 -4.84 -1.55
N PRO A 59 -11.43 -4.70 -1.93
CA PRO A 59 -12.10 -5.65 -2.79
C PRO A 59 -11.49 -5.69 -4.22
N PRO A 60 -11.39 -6.86 -4.85
CA PRO A 60 -11.78 -8.18 -4.34
C PRO A 60 -10.68 -8.90 -3.55
N GLY A 61 -9.50 -8.30 -3.34
CA GLY A 61 -8.38 -8.92 -2.61
C GLY A 61 -8.75 -9.33 -1.18
N CYS A 62 -9.59 -8.54 -0.50
CA CYS A 62 -10.02 -8.84 0.86
C CYS A 62 -10.89 -10.10 1.00
N TYR A 63 -11.47 -10.60 -0.09
CA TYR A 63 -12.26 -11.83 -0.12
C TYR A 63 -11.40 -13.10 -0.21
N ALA A 64 -10.12 -12.97 -0.58
CA ALA A 64 -9.20 -14.09 -0.62
C ALA A 64 -8.80 -14.55 0.77
N ASP A 65 -8.66 -15.85 0.96
CA ASP A 65 -8.07 -16.43 2.16
C ASP A 65 -6.57 -16.70 1.99
N THR A 66 -5.94 -17.05 3.10
CA THR A 66 -4.50 -17.36 3.15
C THR A 66 -4.12 -18.53 2.23
N GLU A 67 -5.04 -19.49 2.02
CA GLU A 67 -4.82 -20.67 1.18
C GLU A 67 -4.71 -20.29 -0.29
N GLU A 68 -5.65 -19.47 -0.80
CA GLU A 68 -5.63 -18.93 -2.17
C GLU A 68 -4.32 -18.20 -2.45
N LEU A 69 -3.91 -17.30 -1.55
CA LEU A 69 -2.69 -16.51 -1.70
C LEU A 69 -1.43 -17.38 -1.65
N ALA A 70 -1.34 -18.31 -0.69
CA ALA A 70 -0.20 -19.21 -0.57
C ALA A 70 -0.06 -20.12 -1.79
N ASP A 71 -1.16 -20.54 -2.37
CA ASP A 71 -1.17 -21.41 -3.53
C ASP A 71 -0.72 -20.67 -4.81
N LEU A 72 -1.18 -19.45 -5.02
CA LEU A 72 -0.69 -18.59 -6.10
C LEU A 72 0.79 -18.22 -5.92
N CYS A 73 1.24 -17.91 -4.70
CA CYS A 73 2.62 -17.56 -4.43
C CYS A 73 3.62 -18.67 -4.76
N LYS A 74 3.19 -19.95 -4.83
CA LYS A 74 4.07 -21.04 -5.29
C LYS A 74 4.54 -20.85 -6.73
N GLU A 75 3.72 -20.20 -7.57
CA GLU A 75 4.06 -19.92 -8.96
C GLU A 75 5.21 -18.89 -9.09
N LEU A 76 5.51 -18.11 -8.05
CA LEU A 76 6.59 -17.12 -8.03
C LEU A 76 7.98 -17.76 -7.93
N VAL A 77 8.08 -18.89 -7.23
CA VAL A 77 9.35 -19.54 -6.86
C VAL A 77 10.20 -19.90 -8.08
N PRO A 78 9.68 -20.54 -9.14
CA PRO A 78 10.46 -20.88 -10.32
C PRO A 78 11.06 -19.69 -11.06
N TYR A 79 10.46 -18.49 -10.92
CA TYR A 79 10.91 -17.27 -11.57
C TYR A 79 11.83 -16.42 -10.68
N GLY A 80 12.08 -16.83 -9.43
CA GLY A 80 12.80 -16.00 -8.46
C GLY A 80 12.07 -14.71 -8.10
N ALA A 81 10.75 -14.69 -8.33
CA ALA A 81 9.87 -13.56 -8.04
C ALA A 81 9.42 -13.59 -6.56
N PHE A 82 8.90 -12.46 -6.06
CA PHE A 82 8.47 -12.33 -4.67
C PHE A 82 6.99 -11.97 -4.55
N TYR A 83 6.45 -12.13 -3.35
CA TYR A 83 5.11 -11.69 -2.98
C TYR A 83 5.20 -10.36 -2.25
N ALA A 84 4.56 -9.31 -2.78
CA ALA A 84 4.41 -8.02 -2.12
C ALA A 84 2.99 -7.88 -1.56
N THR A 85 2.84 -7.33 -0.37
CA THR A 85 1.50 -7.22 0.22
C THR A 85 1.25 -5.92 0.96
N HIS A 86 0.21 -5.18 0.53
CA HIS A 86 -0.57 -4.36 1.42
C HIS A 86 -1.40 -5.32 2.28
N MET A 87 -1.03 -5.47 3.53
CA MET A 87 -1.60 -6.47 4.44
C MET A 87 -3.11 -6.27 4.67
N ARG A 88 -3.76 -7.29 5.17
CA ARG A 88 -5.21 -7.31 5.42
C ARG A 88 -5.67 -6.27 6.43
N GLU A 89 -4.77 -5.87 7.33
CA GLU A 89 -5.05 -4.89 8.36
C GLU A 89 -3.74 -4.24 8.85
N GLU A 90 -3.80 -2.95 9.15
CA GLU A 90 -2.64 -2.15 9.55
C GLU A 90 -2.85 -1.39 10.88
N GLY A 91 -3.94 -1.64 11.58
CA GLY A 91 -4.30 -1.03 12.86
C GLY A 91 -4.24 -2.01 14.04
N GLU A 92 -5.39 -2.32 14.64
CA GLU A 92 -5.46 -3.16 15.85
C GLU A 92 -5.07 -4.62 15.57
N GLN A 93 -5.35 -5.14 14.37
CA GLN A 93 -5.05 -6.51 13.98
C GLN A 93 -3.79 -6.64 13.11
N VAL A 94 -2.95 -5.61 13.04
CA VAL A 94 -1.71 -5.62 12.24
C VAL A 94 -0.78 -6.79 12.61
N VAL A 95 -0.79 -7.23 13.86
CA VAL A 95 -0.01 -8.38 14.32
C VAL A 95 -0.46 -9.67 13.64
N GLU A 96 -1.76 -9.88 13.52
CA GLU A 96 -2.33 -11.04 12.83
C GLU A 96 -2.11 -10.96 11.32
N ALA A 97 -2.20 -9.76 10.74
CA ALA A 97 -1.90 -9.55 9.32
C ALA A 97 -0.44 -9.85 8.97
N VAL A 98 0.52 -9.49 9.83
CA VAL A 98 1.93 -9.87 9.66
C VAL A 98 2.12 -11.38 9.79
N LYS A 99 1.43 -12.05 10.72
CA LYS A 99 1.47 -13.51 10.83
C LYS A 99 0.93 -14.19 9.57
N GLU A 100 -0.20 -13.69 9.02
CA GLU A 100 -0.76 -14.18 7.75
C GLU A 100 0.24 -14.04 6.60
N ALA A 101 0.86 -12.88 6.44
CA ALA A 101 1.87 -12.64 5.40
C ALA A 101 3.08 -13.59 5.53
N ILE A 102 3.57 -13.80 6.75
CA ILE A 102 4.66 -14.75 7.04
C ILE A 102 4.22 -16.19 6.75
N GLU A 103 3.00 -16.58 7.10
CA GLU A 103 2.44 -17.91 6.81
C GLU A 103 2.38 -18.16 5.29
N ILE A 104 1.93 -17.16 4.50
CA ILE A 104 1.91 -17.26 3.03
C ILE A 104 3.32 -17.50 2.48
N CYS A 105 4.31 -16.75 2.96
CA CYS A 105 5.71 -16.93 2.60
C CYS A 105 6.22 -18.35 2.96
N GLU A 106 5.95 -18.80 4.18
CA GLU A 106 6.40 -20.11 4.67
C GLU A 106 5.77 -21.27 3.90
N ARG A 107 4.47 -21.19 3.58
CA ARG A 107 3.72 -22.23 2.85
C ARG A 107 4.06 -22.26 1.35
N SER A 108 4.37 -21.14 0.76
CA SER A 108 4.68 -21.01 -0.67
C SER A 108 6.15 -21.22 -1.00
N GLY A 109 7.06 -20.82 -0.10
CA GLY A 109 8.49 -20.72 -0.34
C GLY A 109 8.89 -19.44 -1.10
N ALA A 110 7.95 -18.57 -1.47
CA ALA A 110 8.23 -17.30 -2.13
C ALA A 110 8.79 -16.28 -1.14
N PRO A 111 9.76 -15.43 -1.53
CA PRO A 111 10.20 -14.29 -0.74
C PRO A 111 9.04 -13.33 -0.47
N LEU A 112 9.03 -12.68 0.71
CA LEU A 112 7.98 -11.76 1.13
C LEU A 112 8.49 -10.32 1.18
N GLU A 113 7.71 -9.38 0.63
CA GLU A 113 7.82 -7.95 0.83
C GLU A 113 6.56 -7.43 1.53
N ILE A 114 6.70 -6.93 2.76
CA ILE A 114 5.61 -6.23 3.45
C ILE A 114 5.65 -4.78 3.00
N SER A 115 4.74 -4.39 2.11
CA SER A 115 4.69 -3.05 1.53
C SER A 115 4.31 -2.02 2.58
N HIS A 116 4.97 -0.85 2.55
CA HIS A 116 4.68 0.34 3.37
C HIS A 116 4.31 0.01 4.82
N HIS A 117 5.11 -0.85 5.49
CA HIS A 117 4.82 -1.33 6.84
C HIS A 117 4.58 -0.18 7.84
N LYS A 118 3.44 -0.22 8.51
CA LYS A 118 2.99 0.81 9.45
C LYS A 118 2.03 0.27 10.51
N VAL A 119 1.74 1.10 11.51
CA VAL A 119 0.67 0.88 12.49
C VAL A 119 -0.22 2.12 12.51
N THR A 120 -1.49 1.96 12.11
CA THR A 120 -2.41 3.08 11.85
C THR A 120 -3.39 3.39 12.97
N LYS A 121 -3.36 2.66 14.10
CA LYS A 121 -4.30 2.84 15.20
C LYS A 121 -3.60 3.37 16.45
N LYS A 122 -4.03 4.53 16.94
CA LYS A 122 -3.43 5.23 18.08
C LYS A 122 -3.39 4.39 19.37
N SER A 123 -4.40 3.54 19.60
CA SER A 123 -4.49 2.66 20.78
C SER A 123 -3.35 1.64 20.90
N VAL A 124 -2.68 1.32 19.79
CA VAL A 124 -1.64 0.28 19.69
C VAL A 124 -0.28 0.80 19.22
N TRP A 125 -0.13 2.12 19.06
CA TRP A 125 1.16 2.73 18.74
C TRP A 125 2.23 2.35 19.75
N GLN A 126 3.48 2.27 19.31
CA GLN A 126 4.69 1.93 20.09
C GLN A 126 4.68 0.52 20.72
N VAL A 127 3.59 -0.23 20.54
CA VAL A 127 3.44 -1.61 21.01
C VAL A 127 3.43 -2.57 19.83
N HIS A 128 2.46 -2.43 18.91
CA HIS A 128 2.29 -3.37 17.81
C HIS A 128 3.43 -3.29 16.80
N CYS A 129 4.05 -2.13 16.55
CA CYS A 129 5.24 -2.04 15.69
C CYS A 129 6.40 -2.91 16.22
N LYS A 130 6.61 -2.96 17.53
CA LYS A 130 7.65 -3.82 18.13
C LYS A 130 7.32 -5.30 18.00
N THR A 131 6.04 -5.65 18.15
CA THR A 131 5.58 -7.03 18.00
C THR A 131 5.71 -7.50 16.54
N THR A 132 5.30 -6.68 15.57
CA THR A 132 5.42 -7.03 14.16
C THR A 132 6.87 -7.18 13.71
N ILE A 133 7.76 -6.28 14.12
CA ILE A 133 9.20 -6.37 13.87
C ILE A 133 9.79 -7.65 14.52
N ALA A 134 9.41 -7.98 15.75
CA ALA A 134 9.86 -9.21 16.39
C ALA A 134 9.42 -10.48 15.64
N LEU A 135 8.21 -10.50 15.07
CA LEU A 135 7.71 -11.59 14.21
C LEU A 135 8.52 -11.72 12.92
N ILE A 136 8.79 -10.59 12.26
CA ILE A 136 9.62 -10.56 11.04
C ILE A 136 11.04 -11.07 11.37
N ASP A 137 11.65 -10.58 12.44
CA ASP A 137 12.97 -11.04 12.88
C ASP A 137 12.99 -12.55 13.18
N GLN A 138 11.93 -13.07 13.80
CA GLN A 138 11.80 -14.50 14.05
C GLN A 138 11.69 -15.31 12.76
N ALA A 139 10.88 -14.84 11.79
CA ALA A 139 10.75 -15.46 10.47
C ALA A 139 12.10 -15.49 9.75
N ARG A 140 12.83 -14.37 9.73
CA ARG A 140 14.16 -14.25 9.14
C ARG A 140 15.19 -15.19 9.80
N ARG A 141 15.17 -15.32 11.14
CA ARG A 141 16.03 -16.30 11.85
C ARG A 141 15.72 -17.75 11.48
N ARG A 142 14.50 -18.07 11.08
CA ARG A 142 14.13 -19.39 10.53
C ARG A 142 14.55 -19.58 9.07
N GLY A 143 15.14 -18.56 8.43
CA GLY A 143 15.62 -18.61 7.05
C GLY A 143 14.64 -18.13 6.00
N LEU A 144 13.49 -17.56 6.39
CA LEU A 144 12.55 -16.95 5.43
C LEU A 144 13.10 -15.62 4.90
N ASP A 145 13.00 -15.38 3.61
CA ASP A 145 13.37 -14.09 3.00
C ASP A 145 12.21 -13.10 3.13
N VAL A 146 12.17 -12.41 4.26
CA VAL A 146 11.18 -11.36 4.56
C VAL A 146 11.89 -10.02 4.56
N LYS A 147 11.41 -9.08 3.76
CA LYS A 147 11.77 -7.66 3.78
C LYS A 147 10.49 -6.82 3.90
N ALA A 148 10.67 -5.53 4.12
CA ALA A 148 9.58 -4.56 4.13
C ALA A 148 10.05 -3.22 3.56
N ASP A 149 9.12 -2.37 3.18
CA ASP A 149 9.41 -0.97 2.86
C ASP A 149 8.56 -0.01 3.69
N GLN A 150 8.94 1.25 3.68
CA GLN A 150 8.28 2.31 4.43
C GLN A 150 8.50 3.67 3.79
N TYR A 151 7.49 4.54 3.83
CA TYR A 151 7.63 5.98 3.53
C TYR A 151 7.76 6.80 4.82
N PRO A 152 8.45 7.96 4.78
CA PRO A 152 8.85 8.75 5.95
C PRO A 152 7.79 9.77 6.38
N TYR A 153 6.53 9.37 6.58
CA TYR A 153 5.43 10.29 6.93
C TYR A 153 4.42 9.62 7.87
N CYS A 154 3.85 10.41 8.79
CA CYS A 154 2.82 9.99 9.74
C CYS A 154 1.40 9.93 9.14
N ALA A 155 1.27 10.04 7.84
CA ALA A 155 0.00 9.94 7.12
C ALA A 155 0.09 8.94 5.98
N SER A 156 -1.03 8.31 5.64
CA SER A 156 -1.23 7.50 4.45
C SER A 156 -2.09 8.25 3.42
N SER A 157 -2.20 7.73 2.21
CA SER A 157 -3.12 8.25 1.20
C SER A 157 -3.64 7.11 0.33
N THR A 158 -4.94 7.10 0.13
CA THR A 158 -5.65 6.17 -0.74
C THR A 158 -6.93 6.84 -1.28
N THR A 159 -7.83 6.08 -1.90
CA THR A 159 -9.14 6.58 -2.33
C THR A 159 -10.10 6.68 -1.13
N LEU A 160 -10.97 7.69 -1.14
CA LEU A 160 -11.88 7.98 -0.02
C LEU A 160 -12.90 6.85 0.22
N ASP A 161 -13.23 6.08 -0.81
CA ASP A 161 -14.15 4.94 -0.73
C ASP A 161 -13.62 3.78 0.13
N SER A 162 -12.30 3.74 0.42
CA SER A 162 -11.70 2.76 1.34
C SER A 162 -12.30 2.80 2.77
N ASN A 163 -13.02 3.89 3.11
CA ASN A 163 -13.73 4.04 4.39
C ASN A 163 -15.11 3.36 4.40
N LEU A 164 -15.54 2.78 3.29
CA LEU A 164 -16.79 2.04 3.19
C LEU A 164 -16.57 0.53 3.43
N PRO A 165 -17.58 -0.18 3.93
CA PRO A 165 -17.42 -1.61 4.22
C PRO A 165 -17.24 -2.45 2.96
N ALA A 166 -16.38 -3.47 3.03
CA ALA A 166 -15.98 -4.31 1.89
C ALA A 166 -17.16 -4.95 1.14
N TRP A 167 -18.24 -5.35 1.84
CA TRP A 167 -19.41 -5.95 1.20
C TRP A 167 -20.10 -5.00 0.19
N ALA A 168 -19.93 -3.67 0.36
CA ALA A 168 -20.54 -2.70 -0.52
C ALA A 168 -19.96 -2.74 -1.95
N PHE A 169 -18.76 -3.30 -2.12
CA PHE A 169 -18.05 -3.41 -3.40
C PHE A 169 -18.28 -4.73 -4.13
N GLU A 170 -19.04 -5.67 -3.57
CA GLU A 170 -19.37 -6.92 -4.26
C GLU A 170 -20.11 -6.62 -5.56
N GLY A 171 -19.56 -7.10 -6.69
CA GLY A 171 -20.02 -6.74 -8.05
C GLY A 171 -19.32 -5.51 -8.66
N GLY A 172 -18.37 -4.87 -7.91
CA GLY A 172 -17.56 -3.75 -8.42
C GLY A 172 -18.12 -2.37 -8.15
N MET A 173 -17.51 -1.35 -8.77
CA MET A 173 -17.83 0.07 -8.50
C MET A 173 -19.26 0.47 -8.88
N GLU A 174 -19.80 -0.03 -9.98
CA GLU A 174 -21.19 0.26 -10.36
C GLU A 174 -22.18 -0.26 -9.31
N ALA A 175 -21.94 -1.48 -8.80
CA ALA A 175 -22.74 -2.04 -7.73
C ALA A 175 -22.62 -1.24 -6.43
N LEU A 176 -21.44 -0.67 -6.12
CA LEU A 176 -21.26 0.26 -5.01
C LEU A 176 -22.15 1.51 -5.20
N PHE A 177 -22.14 2.11 -6.38
CA PHE A 177 -22.95 3.31 -6.66
C PHE A 177 -24.44 3.03 -6.54
N ASP A 178 -24.93 1.87 -7.01
CA ASP A 178 -26.30 1.44 -6.83
C ASP A 178 -26.66 1.28 -5.34
N ARG A 179 -25.77 0.64 -4.54
CA ARG A 179 -25.96 0.48 -3.09
C ARG A 179 -25.93 1.80 -2.32
N ILE A 180 -25.13 2.77 -2.76
CA ILE A 180 -25.13 4.12 -2.17
C ILE A 180 -26.48 4.81 -2.43
N GLN A 181 -27.16 4.52 -3.52
CA GLN A 181 -28.46 5.09 -3.87
C GLN A 181 -29.64 4.32 -3.26
N ASP A 182 -29.45 3.05 -2.88
CA ASP A 182 -30.44 2.25 -2.18
C ASP A 182 -30.53 2.63 -0.69
N PRO A 183 -31.72 3.08 -0.18
CA PRO A 183 -31.83 3.59 1.18
C PRO A 183 -31.41 2.61 2.29
N GLU A 184 -31.70 1.32 2.13
CA GLU A 184 -31.37 0.29 3.13
C GLU A 184 -29.86 0.02 3.17
N SER A 185 -29.26 -0.21 2.03
CA SER A 185 -27.81 -0.42 1.89
C SER A 185 -27.02 0.81 2.37
N ARG A 186 -27.47 2.00 2.00
CA ARG A 186 -26.86 3.26 2.40
C ARG A 186 -26.86 3.44 3.92
N GLU A 187 -28.00 3.18 4.59
CA GLU A 187 -28.09 3.27 6.05
C GLU A 187 -27.20 2.22 6.74
N LYS A 188 -27.13 1.02 6.19
CA LYS A 188 -26.21 -0.03 6.68
C LYS A 188 -24.75 0.42 6.56
N MET A 189 -24.31 0.92 5.39
CA MET A 189 -22.97 1.46 5.18
C MET A 189 -22.67 2.60 6.14
N ARG A 190 -23.59 3.57 6.27
CA ARG A 190 -23.45 4.72 7.16
C ARG A 190 -23.15 4.29 8.60
N ARG A 191 -23.94 3.35 9.11
CA ARG A 191 -23.80 2.84 10.48
C ARG A 191 -22.46 2.10 10.67
N GLU A 192 -22.11 1.22 9.75
CA GLU A 192 -20.88 0.42 9.84
C GLU A 192 -19.62 1.29 9.69
N SER A 193 -19.60 2.23 8.74
CA SER A 193 -18.47 3.15 8.56
C SER A 193 -18.28 4.06 9.76
N ASN A 194 -19.37 4.63 10.33
CA ASN A 194 -19.25 5.44 11.54
C ASN A 194 -18.77 4.63 12.76
N ALA A 195 -19.19 3.37 12.89
CA ALA A 195 -18.71 2.49 13.95
C ALA A 195 -17.21 2.15 13.81
N GLY A 196 -16.72 1.95 12.59
CA GLY A 196 -15.29 1.70 12.31
C GLY A 196 -14.39 2.92 12.51
N HIS A 197 -14.96 4.14 12.47
CA HIS A 197 -14.22 5.40 12.51
C HIS A 197 -14.51 6.28 13.74
N VAL A 198 -14.94 5.68 14.85
CA VAL A 198 -15.21 6.44 16.08
C VAL A 198 -14.00 7.29 16.48
N GLY A 199 -14.19 8.62 16.54
CA GLY A 199 -13.16 9.59 16.91
C GLY A 199 -12.05 9.80 15.86
N ARG A 200 -12.16 9.24 14.64
CA ARG A 200 -11.11 9.29 13.61
C ARG A 200 -11.44 10.13 12.37
N TRP A 201 -12.70 10.48 12.15
CA TRP A 201 -13.08 11.27 10.97
C TRP A 201 -12.36 12.63 10.85
N GLY A 202 -11.86 13.17 11.97
CA GLY A 202 -11.06 14.39 11.99
C GLY A 202 -9.62 14.20 11.47
N ASP A 203 -9.13 12.96 11.40
CA ASP A 203 -7.79 12.62 10.92
C ASP A 203 -7.77 12.34 9.41
N ILE A 204 -8.93 12.25 8.76
CA ILE A 204 -9.12 11.96 7.34
C ILE A 204 -9.41 13.25 6.60
N TYR A 205 -8.50 13.64 5.71
CA TYR A 205 -8.57 14.85 4.89
C TYR A 205 -8.77 14.49 3.43
N VAL A 206 -9.58 15.26 2.69
CA VAL A 206 -9.65 15.10 1.24
C VAL A 206 -8.41 15.72 0.59
N GLY A 207 -7.62 14.88 -0.08
CA GLY A 207 -6.40 15.29 -0.78
C GLY A 207 -6.64 15.72 -2.23
N TYR A 208 -7.63 15.13 -2.88
CA TYR A 208 -8.01 15.40 -4.25
C TYR A 208 -9.50 15.15 -4.48
N ALA A 209 -10.12 15.97 -5.33
CA ALA A 209 -11.42 15.76 -5.93
C ALA A 209 -11.33 16.18 -7.40
N GLU A 210 -11.94 15.41 -8.32
CA GLU A 210 -11.77 15.65 -9.76
C GLU A 210 -12.61 16.83 -10.24
N SER A 211 -13.86 16.95 -9.78
CA SER A 211 -14.80 17.95 -10.28
C SER A 211 -14.52 19.34 -9.68
N GLU A 212 -14.71 20.39 -10.47
CA GLU A 212 -14.66 21.79 -10.00
C GLU A 212 -15.68 22.05 -8.88
N LYS A 213 -16.84 21.40 -8.95
CA LYS A 213 -17.92 21.49 -7.95
C LYS A 213 -17.43 21.15 -6.55
N ASN A 214 -16.54 20.17 -6.42
CA ASN A 214 -16.08 19.64 -5.15
C ASN A 214 -14.66 20.12 -4.74
N GLN A 215 -14.06 21.09 -5.46
CA GLN A 215 -12.75 21.65 -5.05
C GLN A 215 -12.76 22.27 -3.65
N TRP A 216 -13.91 22.68 -3.15
CA TRP A 216 -14.06 23.25 -1.82
C TRP A 216 -13.77 22.26 -0.68
N VAL A 217 -13.84 20.93 -0.91
CA VAL A 217 -13.54 19.90 0.10
C VAL A 217 -12.04 19.66 0.25
N VAL A 218 -11.23 20.01 -0.76
CA VAL A 218 -9.80 19.71 -0.80
C VAL A 218 -9.04 20.39 0.34
N GLY A 219 -8.31 19.60 1.12
CA GLY A 219 -7.54 20.02 2.28
C GLY A 219 -8.36 20.18 3.56
N LYS A 220 -9.62 19.74 3.59
CA LYS A 220 -10.46 19.75 4.79
C LYS A 220 -10.62 18.36 5.38
N PRO A 221 -10.75 18.24 6.71
CA PRO A 221 -11.09 16.98 7.38
C PRO A 221 -12.55 16.61 7.16
N MET A 222 -12.85 15.31 7.16
CA MET A 222 -14.21 14.80 6.96
C MET A 222 -15.21 15.33 7.97
N THR A 223 -14.80 15.62 9.21
CA THR A 223 -15.66 16.25 10.22
C THR A 223 -16.13 17.66 9.83
N GLU A 224 -15.27 18.46 9.19
CA GLU A 224 -15.64 19.79 8.70
C GLU A 224 -16.54 19.70 7.48
N ILE A 225 -16.20 18.81 6.54
CA ILE A 225 -16.97 18.58 5.30
C ILE A 225 -18.39 18.15 5.67
N ALA A 226 -18.54 17.16 6.55
CA ALA A 226 -19.82 16.67 7.02
C ALA A 226 -20.68 17.78 7.65
N ARG A 227 -20.07 18.61 8.51
CA ARG A 227 -20.75 19.77 9.11
C ARG A 227 -21.22 20.77 8.04
N MET A 228 -20.39 21.03 7.01
CA MET A 228 -20.77 21.94 5.91
C MET A 228 -21.86 21.38 5.03
N MET A 229 -21.90 20.05 4.84
CA MET A 229 -22.95 19.35 4.10
C MET A 229 -24.23 19.12 4.93
N GLY A 230 -24.19 19.36 6.25
CA GLY A 230 -25.33 19.13 7.14
C GLY A 230 -25.66 17.65 7.37
N CYS A 231 -24.66 16.77 7.32
CA CYS A 231 -24.81 15.32 7.49
C CYS A 231 -23.70 14.75 8.39
N ASP A 232 -23.71 13.44 8.66
CA ASP A 232 -22.58 12.78 9.34
C ASP A 232 -21.43 12.45 8.38
N PRO A 233 -20.22 12.12 8.91
CA PRO A 233 -19.06 11.91 8.05
C PRO A 233 -19.19 10.75 7.08
N ALA A 234 -19.77 9.62 7.45
CA ALA A 234 -19.96 8.47 6.55
C ALA A 234 -20.92 8.83 5.39
N GLU A 235 -21.95 9.63 5.69
CA GLU A 235 -22.87 10.17 4.70
C GLU A 235 -22.12 11.11 3.71
N ALA A 236 -21.23 11.97 4.22
CA ALA A 236 -20.41 12.85 3.40
C ALA A 236 -19.46 12.05 2.49
N VAL A 237 -18.85 10.96 2.98
CA VAL A 237 -18.03 10.04 2.17
C VAL A 237 -18.85 9.47 1.02
N MET A 238 -20.02 8.87 1.30
CA MET A 238 -20.87 8.28 0.27
C MET A 238 -21.29 9.29 -0.80
N ASN A 239 -21.64 10.52 -0.40
CA ASN A 239 -21.99 11.59 -1.33
C ASN A 239 -20.82 11.94 -2.25
N LEU A 240 -19.62 12.16 -1.68
CA LEU A 240 -18.44 12.49 -2.46
C LEU A 240 -18.03 11.35 -3.39
N VAL A 241 -18.04 10.11 -2.91
CA VAL A 241 -17.71 8.92 -3.72
C VAL A 241 -18.67 8.80 -4.92
N LEU A 242 -19.95 9.02 -4.70
CA LEU A 242 -20.96 8.99 -5.79
C LEU A 242 -20.77 10.14 -6.78
N GLU A 243 -20.61 11.38 -6.28
CA GLU A 243 -20.46 12.58 -7.11
C GLU A 243 -19.18 12.58 -7.94
N GLU A 244 -18.09 12.10 -7.37
CA GLU A 244 -16.76 12.02 -8.01
C GLU A 244 -16.54 10.69 -8.76
N LYS A 245 -17.52 9.80 -8.76
CA LYS A 245 -17.41 8.45 -9.36
C LYS A 245 -16.18 7.69 -8.87
N GLY A 246 -15.93 7.75 -7.57
CA GLY A 246 -14.77 7.13 -6.92
C GLY A 246 -13.44 7.88 -7.10
N ARG A 247 -13.39 9.00 -7.85
CA ARG A 247 -12.15 9.76 -8.12
C ARG A 247 -11.91 10.86 -7.10
N VAL A 248 -11.85 10.46 -5.84
CA VAL A 248 -11.56 11.30 -4.68
C VAL A 248 -10.54 10.60 -3.80
N ASP A 249 -9.40 11.28 -3.55
CA ASP A 249 -8.32 10.73 -2.72
C ASP A 249 -8.37 11.35 -1.31
N GLU A 250 -7.92 10.57 -0.33
CA GLU A 250 -7.75 11.00 1.04
C GLU A 250 -6.28 11.03 1.47
N VAL A 251 -6.03 11.78 2.53
CA VAL A 251 -4.82 11.73 3.36
C VAL A 251 -5.27 11.46 4.79
N ASN A 252 -4.80 10.34 5.38
CA ASN A 252 -5.22 9.88 6.70
C ASN A 252 -4.05 9.93 7.69
N PHE A 253 -4.15 10.77 8.73
CA PHE A 253 -3.14 10.97 9.77
C PHE A 253 -3.29 9.91 10.88
N GLY A 254 -2.91 8.69 10.56
CA GLY A 254 -3.12 7.52 11.42
C GLY A 254 -1.87 6.94 12.08
N MET A 255 -0.67 7.50 11.88
CA MET A 255 0.60 6.96 12.37
C MET A 255 1.33 7.90 13.33
N CYS A 256 2.32 7.40 14.08
CA CYS A 256 3.19 8.20 14.93
C CYS A 256 4.65 8.12 14.48
N GLU A 257 5.42 9.16 14.80
CA GLU A 257 6.83 9.29 14.41
C GLU A 257 7.70 8.21 15.03
N GLU A 258 7.43 7.83 16.29
CA GLU A 258 8.19 6.83 17.01
C GLU A 258 8.12 5.44 16.35
N ASP A 259 6.96 5.08 15.82
CA ASP A 259 6.79 3.81 15.08
C ASP A 259 7.52 3.86 13.75
N ILE A 260 7.46 5.00 13.04
CA ILE A 260 8.20 5.21 11.79
C ILE A 260 9.70 5.05 12.04
N GLU A 261 10.25 5.74 13.04
CA GLU A 261 11.67 5.63 13.39
C GLU A 261 12.05 4.21 13.76
N TYR A 262 11.21 3.52 14.54
CA TYR A 262 11.49 2.16 15.00
C TYR A 262 11.53 1.16 13.83
N ILE A 263 10.56 1.24 12.93
CA ILE A 263 10.49 0.39 11.73
C ILE A 263 11.64 0.73 10.77
N MET A 264 11.88 2.01 10.50
CA MET A 264 12.91 2.48 9.57
C MET A 264 14.33 2.08 9.98
N LYS A 265 14.60 1.91 11.28
CA LYS A 265 15.90 1.42 11.80
C LYS A 265 16.22 0.00 11.38
N GLN A 266 15.24 -0.82 11.04
CA GLN A 266 15.49 -2.23 10.74
C GLN A 266 16.31 -2.39 9.44
N PRO A 267 17.33 -3.26 9.41
CA PRO A 267 18.25 -3.34 8.28
C PRO A 267 17.59 -3.89 6.99
N TYR A 268 16.48 -4.57 7.11
CA TYR A 268 15.71 -5.16 6.01
C TYR A 268 14.53 -4.32 5.55
N VAL A 269 14.34 -3.14 6.15
CA VAL A 269 13.28 -2.20 5.75
C VAL A 269 13.85 -1.21 4.73
N MET A 270 13.30 -1.22 3.52
CA MET A 270 13.64 -0.32 2.43
C MET A 270 12.90 1.01 2.55
N THR A 271 13.33 2.00 1.77
CA THR A 271 12.56 3.21 1.55
C THR A 271 11.74 3.06 0.28
N GLY A 272 10.43 2.95 0.44
CA GLY A 272 9.43 3.04 -0.63
C GLY A 272 8.71 4.37 -0.57
N SER A 273 8.36 4.98 -1.70
CA SER A 273 7.60 6.24 -1.69
C SER A 273 6.10 6.00 -1.57
N ASP A 274 5.61 4.88 -2.06
CA ASP A 274 4.17 4.62 -2.22
C ASP A 274 3.46 5.82 -2.92
N GLY A 275 4.21 6.48 -3.81
CA GLY A 275 3.85 7.73 -4.45
C GLY A 275 3.28 7.55 -5.85
N LYS A 276 2.29 8.37 -6.20
CA LYS A 276 1.82 8.51 -7.58
C LYS A 276 2.76 9.45 -8.36
N ALA A 277 3.03 9.14 -9.63
CA ALA A 277 3.70 10.05 -10.54
C ALA A 277 2.72 11.13 -11.00
N VAL A 278 2.80 12.29 -10.39
CA VAL A 278 1.91 13.43 -10.67
C VAL A 278 2.74 14.64 -11.12
N PRO A 279 2.20 15.51 -12.01
CA PRO A 279 2.89 16.75 -12.38
C PRO A 279 2.96 17.72 -11.21
N LEU A 280 3.97 18.62 -11.20
CA LEU A 280 4.09 19.68 -10.17
C LEU A 280 2.86 20.59 -10.08
N ALA A 281 2.16 20.77 -11.20
CA ALA A 281 0.91 21.53 -11.29
C ALA A 281 -0.34 20.69 -10.97
N TYR A 282 -0.18 19.58 -10.23
CA TYR A 282 -1.31 18.73 -9.84
C TYR A 282 -2.36 19.51 -9.05
N ALA A 283 -3.61 19.43 -9.50
CA ALA A 283 -4.73 20.04 -8.80
C ALA A 283 -5.00 19.26 -7.49
N GLY A 284 -5.05 19.98 -6.36
CA GLY A 284 -5.30 19.37 -5.06
C GLY A 284 -4.17 19.56 -4.05
N ARG A 285 -4.23 18.83 -2.96
CA ARG A 285 -3.21 18.75 -1.90
C ARG A 285 -2.74 17.31 -1.74
N PRO A 286 -1.95 16.80 -2.71
CA PRO A 286 -1.50 15.43 -2.70
C PRO A 286 -0.61 15.17 -1.49
N HIS A 287 -0.55 13.91 -1.07
CA HIS A 287 0.37 13.50 -0.01
C HIS A 287 1.81 13.84 -0.37
N PRO A 288 2.60 14.47 0.52
CA PRO A 288 3.97 14.90 0.23
C PRO A 288 4.93 13.76 -0.15
N ARG A 289 4.58 12.50 0.13
CA ARG A 289 5.35 11.32 -0.28
C ARG A 289 5.54 11.20 -1.79
N PHE A 290 4.67 11.83 -2.60
CA PHE A 290 4.80 11.83 -4.06
C PHE A 290 6.04 12.59 -4.55
N PHE A 291 6.57 13.51 -3.74
CA PHE A 291 7.71 14.36 -4.11
C PHE A 291 8.89 14.27 -3.15
N GLY A 292 8.62 14.08 -1.85
CA GLY A 292 9.58 14.33 -0.78
C GLY A 292 10.11 13.09 -0.04
N THR A 293 9.73 11.87 -0.39
CA THR A 293 10.10 10.66 0.35
C THR A 293 11.62 10.52 0.50
N PHE A 294 12.35 10.43 -0.59
CA PHE A 294 13.80 10.17 -0.56
C PHE A 294 14.60 11.34 0.02
N PRO A 295 14.36 12.61 -0.37
CA PRO A 295 15.01 13.74 0.29
C PRO A 295 14.74 13.80 1.78
N ARG A 296 13.52 13.51 2.26
CA ARG A 296 13.17 13.53 3.68
C ARG A 296 13.92 12.45 4.48
N VAL A 297 14.14 11.26 3.92
CA VAL A 297 14.94 10.23 4.59
C VAL A 297 16.35 10.73 4.84
N ILE A 298 16.96 11.42 3.88
CA ILE A 298 18.30 11.97 4.03
C ILE A 298 18.30 13.17 4.99
N SER A 299 17.51 14.23 4.70
CA SER A 299 17.56 15.47 5.47
C SER A 299 17.09 15.27 6.90
N HIS A 300 15.88 14.72 7.08
CA HIS A 300 15.28 14.63 8.40
C HIS A 300 15.82 13.43 9.20
N TYR A 301 15.69 12.20 8.70
CA TYR A 301 16.04 11.01 9.51
C TYR A 301 17.56 10.76 9.60
N CYS A 302 18.30 10.99 8.52
CA CYS A 302 19.75 10.78 8.54
C CYS A 302 20.49 11.99 9.15
N LEU A 303 20.31 13.21 8.64
CA LEU A 303 21.13 14.35 9.04
C LEU A 303 20.65 15.03 10.31
N GLU A 304 19.36 15.32 10.46
CA GLU A 304 18.81 15.99 11.64
C GLU A 304 18.63 15.03 12.83
N ARG A 305 17.89 13.92 12.64
CA ARG A 305 17.56 12.95 13.68
C ARG A 305 18.70 11.97 13.97
N LYS A 306 19.66 11.82 13.06
CA LYS A 306 20.81 10.90 13.14
C LYS A 306 20.38 9.45 13.44
N LEU A 307 19.28 9.03 12.81
CA LEU A 307 18.66 7.73 13.01
C LEU A 307 19.58 6.59 12.58
N PHE A 308 20.33 6.82 11.50
CA PHE A 308 21.37 5.96 10.90
C PHE A 308 22.34 6.80 10.06
N PRO A 309 23.53 6.28 9.75
CA PRO A 309 24.52 6.99 8.92
C PRO A 309 24.05 7.08 7.45
N LEU A 310 24.67 8.01 6.70
CA LEU A 310 24.28 8.32 5.32
C LEU A 310 24.38 7.09 4.39
N GLU A 311 25.40 6.26 4.58
CA GLU A 311 25.62 5.03 3.80
C GLU A 311 24.43 4.07 3.96
N THR A 312 23.88 3.96 5.17
CA THR A 312 22.69 3.16 5.45
C THR A 312 21.45 3.77 4.76
N ALA A 313 21.28 5.09 4.80
CA ALA A 313 20.18 5.76 4.11
C ALA A 313 20.23 5.48 2.60
N ILE A 314 21.41 5.63 2.00
CA ILE A 314 21.62 5.36 0.56
C ILE A 314 21.36 3.88 0.25
N HIS A 315 21.91 2.97 1.05
CA HIS A 315 21.69 1.53 0.84
C HIS A 315 20.20 1.15 0.88
N LYS A 316 19.43 1.71 1.82
CA LYS A 316 17.97 1.49 1.93
C LYS A 316 17.18 1.99 0.72
N MET A 317 17.74 2.91 -0.07
CA MET A 317 17.12 3.49 -1.26
C MET A 317 17.69 2.92 -2.59
N THR A 318 18.74 2.11 -2.52
CA THR A 318 19.46 1.63 -3.73
C THR A 318 19.76 0.13 -3.68
N GLY A 319 20.80 -0.28 -2.98
CA GLY A 319 21.26 -1.67 -2.93
C GLY A 319 20.23 -2.64 -2.35
N LEU A 320 19.51 -2.22 -1.31
CA LEU A 320 18.51 -3.07 -0.68
C LEU A 320 17.30 -3.35 -1.58
N PRO A 321 16.64 -2.34 -2.22
CA PRO A 321 15.59 -2.60 -3.20
C PRO A 321 16.10 -3.32 -4.45
N ALA A 322 17.29 -3.00 -4.95
CA ALA A 322 17.89 -3.74 -6.07
C ALA A 322 18.05 -5.23 -5.74
N SER A 323 18.46 -5.55 -4.50
CA SER A 323 18.55 -6.94 -4.04
C SER A 323 17.20 -7.65 -3.95
N ARG A 324 16.11 -6.93 -3.62
CA ARG A 324 14.75 -7.49 -3.61
C ARG A 324 14.27 -7.80 -5.03
N LEU A 325 14.56 -6.92 -5.97
CA LEU A 325 14.24 -7.07 -7.39
C LEU A 325 15.21 -8.01 -8.14
N ASN A 326 16.19 -8.61 -7.44
CA ASN A 326 17.23 -9.47 -8.02
C ASN A 326 18.02 -8.81 -9.16
N LEU A 327 18.22 -7.48 -9.09
CA LEU A 327 18.99 -6.71 -10.07
C LEU A 327 20.49 -6.85 -9.76
N GLN A 328 21.24 -7.42 -10.69
CA GLN A 328 22.66 -7.71 -10.50
C GLN A 328 23.60 -6.57 -10.92
N ASP A 329 23.13 -5.66 -11.76
CA ASP A 329 23.89 -4.64 -12.47
C ASP A 329 23.71 -3.22 -11.93
N ARG A 330 22.93 -3.04 -10.83
CA ARG A 330 22.62 -1.72 -10.27
C ARG A 330 22.40 -1.74 -8.76
N GLY A 331 22.24 -0.54 -8.17
CA GLY A 331 22.06 -0.38 -6.73
C GLY A 331 23.34 -0.28 -5.92
N LEU A 332 24.51 -0.54 -6.52
CA LEU A 332 25.84 -0.42 -5.89
C LEU A 332 26.83 0.22 -6.85
N LEU A 333 27.71 1.08 -6.33
CA LEU A 333 28.86 1.58 -7.07
C LEU A 333 29.98 0.50 -6.99
N ARG A 334 30.39 -0.05 -8.13
CA ARG A 334 31.47 -1.07 -8.23
C ARG A 334 32.49 -0.65 -9.27
N GLU A 335 33.76 -1.05 -9.08
CA GLU A 335 34.73 -1.03 -10.15
C GLU A 335 34.39 -2.14 -11.18
N CYS A 336 34.30 -1.77 -12.46
CA CYS A 336 34.13 -2.68 -13.61
C CYS A 336 32.88 -3.56 -13.61
N GLY A 337 31.81 -3.01 -14.06
CA GLY A 337 30.65 -3.66 -14.65
C GLY A 337 30.26 -2.82 -15.85
N ALA A 338 29.46 -3.31 -16.78
CA ALA A 338 28.94 -2.53 -17.90
C ALA A 338 28.54 -1.12 -17.49
N ALA A 339 28.77 -0.14 -18.36
CA ALA A 339 28.62 1.30 -18.12
C ALA A 339 27.32 1.66 -17.41
N GLU A 340 27.36 1.74 -16.09
CA GLU A 340 26.27 2.28 -15.28
C GLU A 340 26.22 3.79 -15.51
N ARG A 341 25.05 4.31 -15.83
CA ARG A 341 24.82 5.74 -15.79
C ARG A 341 24.84 6.18 -14.34
N LEU A 342 25.95 6.75 -13.92
CA LEU A 342 26.13 7.36 -12.62
C LEU A 342 25.24 8.60 -12.55
N SER A 343 24.16 8.57 -11.78
CA SER A 343 23.43 9.79 -11.40
C SER A 343 24.13 10.38 -10.18
N VAL A 344 25.04 11.35 -10.40
CA VAL A 344 25.66 12.12 -9.34
C VAL A 344 24.72 13.26 -8.97
N TYR A 345 24.08 13.16 -7.81
CA TYR A 345 23.38 14.31 -7.22
C TYR A 345 24.39 15.15 -6.44
N ARG A 346 24.64 16.37 -6.89
CA ARG A 346 25.37 17.37 -6.12
C ARG A 346 24.42 17.91 -5.06
N MET A 347 24.68 17.58 -3.80
CA MET A 347 24.04 18.25 -2.66
C MET A 347 24.89 19.50 -2.34
N ASP A 348 24.42 20.66 -2.72
CA ASP A 348 24.94 21.91 -2.16
C ASP A 348 24.28 22.04 -0.76
N ILE A 349 25.11 21.78 0.28
CA ILE A 349 24.74 21.94 1.71
C ILE A 349 24.90 23.41 2.08
#